data_70bd67bd81b35fc7e224fc1fd23d9225
#
_entry.id   70bd67bd81b35fc7e224fc1fd23d9225
#
_cell.length_a   1.000
_cell.length_b   1.000
_cell.length_c   1.000
_cell.angle_alpha   90.00
_cell.angle_beta   90.00
_cell.angle_gamma   90.00
#
_symmetry.space_group_name_H-M   'P 1'
#
loop_
_entity.id
_entity.type
_entity.pdbx_description
1 polymer ?
#
loop_
_entity_poly.entity_id
_entity_poly.type
_entity_poly.pdbx_seq_one_letter_code
_entity_poly.pdbx_strand_id
1 'polypeptide(L)'
;MDYIMPISEVRGKLPELIRKISQMGKHLIITRNGKPEAVMLSPEELETLEIKANPKLLRSILRAEEDIQKGNTYSHEDIFKNV
;
A
#
# COMPACT_ATOMS: atom_id res chain seq x y z
N MET A 1 1.28 -13.51 7.70
CA MET A 1 0.45 -14.38 6.86
C MET A 1 -0.30 -13.55 5.84
N ASP A 2 -0.25 -13.95 4.59
CA ASP A 2 -0.87 -13.20 3.52
C ASP A 2 -2.29 -13.69 3.26
N TYR A 3 -3.15 -12.76 2.92
CA TYR A 3 -4.48 -13.11 2.44
C TYR A 3 -4.46 -13.15 0.92
N ILE A 4 -5.23 -14.05 0.36
CA ILE A 4 -5.39 -14.17 -1.09
C ILE A 4 -6.89 -14.10 -1.39
N MET A 5 -7.27 -13.21 -2.30
CA MET A 5 -8.69 -12.96 -2.55
C MET A 5 -8.91 -12.54 -4.00
N PRO A 6 -9.96 -13.05 -4.66
CA PRO A 6 -10.26 -12.62 -6.03
C PRO A 6 -10.78 -11.18 -6.05
N ILE A 7 -10.51 -10.48 -7.15
CA ILE A 7 -10.87 -9.08 -7.28
C ILE A 7 -12.36 -8.81 -7.07
N SER A 8 -13.22 -9.75 -7.46
CA SER A 8 -14.66 -9.60 -7.26
C SER A 8 -15.04 -9.51 -5.79
N GLU A 9 -14.35 -10.25 -4.92
CA GLU A 9 -14.56 -10.18 -3.48
C GLU A 9 -13.97 -8.90 -2.89
N VAL A 10 -12.79 -8.53 -3.34
CA VAL A 10 -12.11 -7.31 -2.88
C VAL A 10 -12.99 -6.10 -3.14
N ARG A 11 -13.58 -6.04 -4.32
CA ARG A 11 -14.42 -4.91 -4.71
C ARG A 11 -15.58 -4.69 -3.75
N GLY A 12 -16.19 -5.76 -3.28
CA GLY A 12 -17.34 -5.68 -2.38
C GLY A 12 -16.97 -5.40 -0.92
N LYS A 13 -15.70 -5.60 -0.54
CA LYS A 13 -15.27 -5.49 0.86
C LYS A 13 -14.12 -4.51 1.04
N LEU A 14 -13.91 -3.64 0.09
CA LEU A 14 -12.71 -2.81 0.06
C LEU A 14 -12.50 -1.97 1.33
N PRO A 15 -13.50 -1.23 1.86
CA PRO A 15 -13.28 -0.44 3.07
C PRO A 15 -12.87 -1.30 4.27
N GLU A 16 -13.48 -2.45 4.41
CA GLU A 16 -13.18 -3.39 5.49
C GLU A 16 -11.77 -3.96 5.35
N LEU A 17 -11.39 -4.31 4.12
CA LEU A 17 -10.07 -4.86 3.84
C LEU A 17 -8.98 -3.85 4.09
N ILE A 18 -9.18 -2.60 3.70
CA ILE A 18 -8.22 -1.53 3.97
C ILE A 18 -7.99 -1.39 5.47
N ARG A 19 -9.05 -1.40 6.26
CA ARG A 19 -8.94 -1.29 7.70
C ARG A 19 -8.18 -2.47 8.29
N LYS A 20 -8.50 -3.69 7.86
CA LYS A 20 -7.82 -4.89 8.36
C LYS A 20 -6.33 -4.88 8.03
N ILE A 21 -5.99 -4.56 6.79
CA ILE A 21 -4.60 -4.51 6.36
C ILE A 21 -3.83 -3.45 7.14
N SER A 22 -4.43 -2.28 7.35
CA SER A 22 -3.80 -1.20 8.11
C SER A 22 -3.53 -1.58 9.57
N GLN A 23 -4.46 -2.28 10.19
CA GLN A 23 -4.34 -2.65 11.60
C GLN A 23 -3.45 -3.87 11.82
N MET A 24 -3.49 -4.84 10.94
CA MET A 24 -2.82 -6.12 11.12
C MET A 24 -1.43 -6.19 10.47
N GLY A 25 -1.09 -5.24 9.64
CA GLY A 25 0.20 -5.22 8.96
C GLY A 25 0.43 -6.39 8.01
N LYS A 26 -0.64 -6.89 7.41
CA LYS A 26 -0.58 -8.04 6.51
C LYS A 26 -0.76 -7.62 5.06
N HIS A 27 -0.44 -8.54 4.15
CA HIS A 27 -0.60 -8.32 2.73
C HIS A 27 -1.89 -8.97 2.23
N LEU A 28 -2.51 -8.35 1.24
CA LEU A 28 -3.61 -8.95 0.52
C LEU A 28 -3.20 -9.12 -0.94
N ILE A 29 -3.14 -10.35 -1.39
CA ILE A 29 -2.86 -10.65 -2.80
C ILE A 29 -4.19 -10.69 -3.54
N ILE A 30 -4.34 -9.84 -4.54
CA ILE A 30 -5.56 -9.73 -5.31
C ILE A 30 -5.38 -10.51 -6.60
N THR A 31 -6.27 -11.45 -6.86
CA THR A 31 -6.19 -12.30 -8.03
C THR A 31 -7.27 -11.96 -9.05
N ARG A 32 -6.95 -12.22 -10.30
CA ARG A 32 -7.91 -12.19 -11.41
C ARG A 32 -7.73 -13.46 -12.22
N ASN A 33 -8.84 -14.17 -12.43
CA ASN A 33 -8.80 -15.47 -13.14
C ASN A 33 -7.78 -16.42 -12.52
N GLY A 34 -7.70 -16.44 -11.19
CA GLY A 34 -6.83 -17.32 -10.45
C GLY A 34 -5.36 -16.93 -10.44
N LYS A 35 -4.99 -15.81 -11.03
CA LYS A 35 -3.60 -15.35 -11.10
C LYS A 35 -3.40 -14.09 -10.28
N PRO A 36 -2.28 -13.99 -9.52
CA PRO A 36 -1.98 -12.75 -8.81
C PRO A 36 -1.83 -11.59 -9.77
N GLU A 37 -2.50 -10.49 -9.48
CA GLU A 37 -2.44 -9.29 -10.32
C GLU A 37 -2.00 -8.05 -9.57
N ALA A 38 -2.31 -7.97 -8.28
CA ALA A 38 -1.96 -6.83 -7.46
C ALA A 38 -1.79 -7.25 -6.01
N VAL A 39 -1.12 -6.41 -5.25
CA VAL A 39 -0.95 -6.62 -3.81
C VAL A 39 -1.37 -5.34 -3.09
N MET A 40 -2.16 -5.50 -2.04
CA MET A 40 -2.52 -4.41 -1.14
C MET A 40 -1.75 -4.59 0.16
N LEU A 41 -1.08 -3.55 0.60
CA LEU A 41 -0.36 -3.55 1.87
C LEU A 41 -0.44 -2.18 2.52
N SER A 42 -0.22 -2.14 3.83
CA SER A 42 -0.22 -0.86 4.54
C SER A 42 1.01 -0.03 4.18
N PRO A 43 0.94 1.30 4.35
CA PRO A 43 2.13 2.14 4.16
C PRO A 43 3.29 1.71 5.03
N GLU A 44 3.02 1.27 6.26
CA GLU A 44 4.06 0.79 7.17
C GLU A 44 4.75 -0.46 6.64
N GLU A 45 3.97 -1.39 6.08
CA GLU A 45 4.51 -2.62 5.52
C GLU A 45 5.33 -2.33 4.27
N LEU A 46 4.86 -1.43 3.43
CA LEU A 46 5.60 -1.01 2.24
C LEU A 46 6.94 -0.39 2.65
N GLU A 47 6.92 0.49 3.63
CA GLU A 47 8.12 1.12 4.17
C GLU A 47 9.11 0.09 4.67
N THR A 48 8.64 -0.89 5.42
CA THR A 48 9.48 -1.96 5.94
C THR A 48 10.16 -2.74 4.83
N LEU A 49 9.41 -3.12 3.80
CA LEU A 49 9.95 -3.89 2.68
C LEU A 49 10.95 -3.07 1.87
N GLU A 50 10.67 -1.81 1.61
CA GLU A 50 11.52 -0.97 0.80
C GLU A 50 12.77 -0.50 1.53
N ILE A 51 12.70 -0.29 2.83
CA ILE A 51 13.86 0.01 3.66
C ILE A 51 14.88 -1.11 3.56
N LYS A 52 14.43 -2.35 3.62
CA LYS A 52 15.31 -3.50 3.53
C LYS A 52 15.94 -3.65 2.15
N ALA A 53 15.23 -3.20 1.12
CA ALA A 53 15.68 -3.36 -0.25
C ALA A 53 16.48 -2.17 -0.77
N ASN A 54 16.19 -0.95 -0.31
CA ASN A 54 16.78 0.24 -0.90
C ASN A 54 16.81 1.43 0.08
N PRO A 55 17.97 1.76 0.64
CA PRO A 55 18.10 2.88 1.58
C PRO A 55 17.72 4.25 1.01
N LYS A 56 17.88 4.45 -0.29
CA LYS A 56 17.49 5.70 -0.93
C LYS A 56 16.00 5.93 -0.88
N LEU A 57 15.26 4.84 -1.01
CA LEU A 57 13.81 4.89 -0.97
C LEU A 57 13.32 5.26 0.43
N LEU A 58 14.01 4.80 1.46
CA LEU A 58 13.72 5.19 2.83
C LEU A 58 13.73 6.71 2.98
N ARG A 59 14.74 7.37 2.44
CA ARG A 59 14.83 8.83 2.52
C ARG A 59 13.66 9.51 1.85
N SER A 60 13.22 8.98 0.71
CA SER A 60 12.07 9.51 -0.01
C SER A 60 10.79 9.37 0.80
N ILE A 61 10.60 8.22 1.44
CA ILE A 61 9.42 7.95 2.26
C ILE A 61 9.38 8.89 3.47
N LEU A 62 10.50 9.03 4.16
CA LEU A 62 10.60 9.92 5.32
C LEU A 62 10.32 11.37 4.95
N ARG A 63 10.79 11.79 3.78
CA ARG A 63 10.52 13.14 3.30
C ARG A 63 9.05 13.35 2.99
N ALA A 64 8.40 12.36 2.38
CA ALA A 64 6.98 12.42 2.08
C ALA A 64 6.15 12.49 3.36
N GLU A 65 6.50 11.73 4.39
CA GLU A 65 5.83 11.79 5.69
C GLU A 65 5.97 13.17 6.34
N GLU A 66 7.16 13.76 6.27
CA GLU A 66 7.38 15.10 6.76
C GLU A 66 6.49 16.12 6.06
N ASP A 67 6.39 16.02 4.74
CA ASP A 67 5.58 16.94 3.95
C ASP A 67 4.10 16.83 4.33
N ILE A 68 3.61 15.64 4.57
CA ILE A 68 2.24 15.42 5.01
C ILE A 68 2.02 16.03 6.39
N GLN A 69 2.95 15.84 7.32
CA GLN A 69 2.86 16.39 8.67
C GLN A 69 2.90 17.91 8.68
N LYS A 70 3.60 18.51 7.73
CA LYS A 70 3.68 19.96 7.59
C LYS A 70 2.49 20.56 6.84
N GLY A 71 1.53 19.74 6.46
CA GLY A 71 0.37 20.18 5.72
C GLY A 71 0.55 20.23 4.21
N ASN A 72 1.68 19.76 3.71
CA ASN A 72 1.93 19.67 2.28
C ASN A 72 1.36 18.34 1.79
N THR A 73 0.15 18.40 1.26
CA THR A 73 -0.50 17.19 0.76
C THR A 73 -0.33 17.12 -0.76
N TYR A 74 -0.08 15.91 -1.23
CA TYR A 74 -0.06 15.64 -2.66
C TYR A 74 -1.47 15.36 -3.14
N SER A 75 -1.82 15.86 -4.31
CA SER A 75 -3.09 15.50 -4.91
C SER A 75 -3.05 14.04 -5.33
N HIS A 76 -4.23 13.44 -5.44
CA HIS A 76 -4.35 12.06 -5.90
C HIS A 76 -3.66 11.84 -7.25
N GLU A 77 -3.82 12.79 -8.15
CA GLU A 77 -3.20 12.75 -9.48
C GLU A 77 -1.68 12.79 -9.41
N ASP A 78 -1.13 13.62 -8.55
CA ASP A 78 0.32 13.76 -8.42
C ASP A 78 0.95 12.46 -7.93
N ILE A 79 0.29 11.77 -7.02
CA ILE A 79 0.77 10.48 -6.52
C ILE A 79 0.81 9.44 -7.63
N PHE A 80 -0.23 9.39 -8.46
CA PHE A 80 -0.30 8.42 -9.54
C PHE A 80 0.58 8.75 -10.73
N LYS A 81 0.85 10.02 -10.97
CA LYS A 81 1.75 10.42 -12.07
C LYS A 81 3.18 9.98 -11.85
N ASN A 82 3.59 9.81 -10.61
CA ASN A 82 4.95 9.44 -10.26
C ASN A 82 5.18 7.93 -10.13
N VAL A 83 4.19 7.15 -10.52
CA VAL A 83 4.27 5.68 -10.45
C VAL A 83 4.62 5.05 -11.80
#